data_f3435bd9a081e0440e646a2ab05eeab4
#
_entry.id   f3435bd9a081e0440e646a2ab05eeab4
#
_cell.length_a   1.000
_cell.length_b   1.000
_cell.length_c   1.000
_cell.angle_alpha   90.00
_cell.angle_beta   90.00
_cell.angle_gamma   90.00
#
_symmetry.space_group_name_H-M   'P 1'
#
loop_
_entity.id
_entity.type
_entity.pdbx_description
1 polymer ?
#
loop_
_entity_poly.entity_id
_entity_poly.type
_entity_poly.pdbx_seq_one_letter_code
_entity_poly.pdbx_strand_id
1 'polypeptide(L)'
;ILLFPIFGGFLYLVLGDKQPAKKLRMELEQSIEDTEFLLGQDYGVMERLEQEDYQVAGQAKYIDQYGGYPIYENSDAKYYPSGEAMFEELIEDLKKAKHYIFMEFFIVSRGYMWDTILEVLKDRVNDGVEVRFMYDDVGCVDLLPYKYYKELERFGIMAMPFNPIKPFVSTAWNNRDHRKVVVIDGHTAYTGGLNLSDEYINKVERFGYWKDAGLKVTGDAVWNFTVMFLQVWNAIRKTDEGYGAFLPHKHYEDAFKGKGFIQPYACLLYTSDA
;
A
#
# COMPACT_ATOMS: atom_id res chain seq x y z
N ILE A 1 -6.50 -33.42 10.01
CA ILE A 1 -6.15 -34.38 8.94
C ILE A 1 -5.57 -35.66 9.56
N LEU A 2 -4.55 -35.59 10.41
CA LEU A 2 -3.88 -36.77 10.99
C LEU A 2 -4.78 -37.62 11.91
N LEU A 3 -5.67 -37.02 12.70
CA LEU A 3 -6.59 -37.70 13.60
C LEU A 3 -7.76 -38.38 12.88
N PHE A 4 -8.22 -37.83 11.77
CA PHE A 4 -9.30 -38.34 10.95
C PHE A 4 -8.95 -38.25 9.47
N PRO A 5 -8.13 -39.17 8.93
CA PRO A 5 -7.55 -39.06 7.59
C PRO A 5 -8.57 -38.90 6.46
N ILE A 6 -9.66 -39.72 6.51
CA ILE A 6 -10.70 -39.69 5.47
C ILE A 6 -11.49 -38.38 5.52
N PHE A 7 -11.97 -38.00 6.73
CA PHE A 7 -12.71 -36.76 6.94
C PHE A 7 -11.84 -35.54 6.75
N GLY A 8 -10.60 -35.58 7.25
CA GLY A 8 -9.62 -34.52 7.05
C GLY A 8 -9.17 -34.38 5.59
N GLY A 9 -9.06 -35.48 4.85
CA GLY A 9 -8.84 -35.47 3.41
C GLY A 9 -10.00 -34.83 2.64
N PHE A 10 -11.23 -35.19 3.00
CA PHE A 10 -12.42 -34.56 2.42
C PHE A 10 -12.49 -33.05 2.73
N LEU A 11 -12.26 -32.66 3.97
CA LEU A 11 -12.18 -31.25 4.36
C LEU A 11 -11.07 -30.53 3.61
N TYR A 12 -9.91 -31.16 3.42
CA TYR A 12 -8.82 -30.58 2.64
C TYR A 12 -9.19 -30.40 1.16
N LEU A 13 -9.88 -31.35 0.55
CA LEU A 13 -10.37 -31.23 -0.83
C LEU A 13 -11.43 -30.11 -0.99
N VAL A 14 -12.27 -29.92 0.03
CA VAL A 14 -13.36 -28.91 0.00
C VAL A 14 -12.86 -27.52 0.41
N LEU A 15 -11.95 -27.43 1.39
CA LEU A 15 -11.48 -26.17 1.99
C LEU A 15 -10.04 -25.84 1.66
N GLY A 16 -9.28 -26.78 1.11
CA GLY A 16 -7.85 -26.65 0.83
C GLY A 16 -7.52 -25.97 -0.50
N ASP A 17 -8.54 -25.55 -1.26
CA ASP A 17 -8.31 -24.79 -2.48
C ASP A 17 -7.75 -23.40 -2.10
N LYS A 18 -6.44 -23.27 -2.29
CA LYS A 18 -5.67 -22.05 -1.99
C LYS A 18 -5.81 -20.98 -3.07
N GLN A 19 -6.66 -21.21 -4.08
CA GLN A 19 -6.84 -20.21 -5.11
C GLN A 19 -7.57 -18.99 -4.56
N PRO A 20 -7.04 -17.79 -4.79
CA PRO A 20 -7.74 -16.54 -4.52
C PRO A 20 -9.14 -16.60 -5.10
N ALA A 21 -10.10 -15.86 -4.53
CA ALA A 21 -11.39 -15.72 -5.17
C ALA A 21 -11.14 -15.35 -6.63
N LYS A 22 -11.37 -16.29 -7.54
CA LYS A 22 -11.01 -16.22 -8.96
C LYS A 22 -11.37 -14.87 -9.56
N LYS A 23 -12.49 -14.31 -9.11
CA LYS A 23 -12.98 -13.01 -9.58
C LYS A 23 -12.07 -11.84 -9.15
N LEU A 24 -11.72 -11.74 -7.87
CA LEU A 24 -10.85 -10.66 -7.37
C LEU A 24 -9.47 -10.73 -8.03
N ARG A 25 -8.94 -11.94 -8.16
CA ARG A 25 -7.66 -12.17 -8.84
C ARG A 25 -7.71 -11.69 -10.27
N MET A 26 -8.73 -12.07 -11.04
CA MET A 26 -8.89 -11.65 -12.44
C MET A 26 -9.04 -10.12 -12.56
N GLU A 27 -9.79 -9.49 -11.64
CA GLU A 27 -9.96 -8.03 -11.62
C GLU A 27 -8.64 -7.31 -11.33
N LEU A 28 -7.82 -7.85 -10.42
CA LEU A 28 -6.48 -7.32 -10.11
C LEU A 28 -5.50 -7.55 -11.27
N GLU A 29 -5.44 -8.75 -11.83
CA GLU A 29 -4.60 -9.09 -12.98
C GLU A 29 -4.94 -8.19 -14.18
N GLN A 30 -6.22 -7.99 -14.48
CA GLN A 30 -6.65 -7.09 -15.54
C GLN A 30 -6.24 -5.65 -15.27
N SER A 31 -6.40 -5.15 -14.02
CA SER A 31 -5.98 -3.79 -13.67
C SER A 31 -4.47 -3.58 -13.81
N ILE A 32 -3.67 -4.62 -13.55
CA ILE A 32 -2.20 -4.58 -13.76
C ILE A 32 -1.89 -4.52 -15.26
N GLU A 33 -2.49 -5.40 -16.07
CA GLU A 33 -2.30 -5.42 -17.53
C GLU A 33 -2.70 -4.07 -18.16
N ASP A 34 -3.86 -3.52 -17.76
CA ASP A 34 -4.37 -2.24 -18.25
C ASP A 34 -3.48 -1.04 -17.90
N THR A 35 -2.55 -1.20 -16.96
CA THR A 35 -1.70 -0.11 -16.45
C THR A 35 -0.19 -0.35 -16.66
N GLU A 36 0.20 -1.43 -17.30
CA GLU A 36 1.60 -1.76 -17.58
C GLU A 36 2.34 -0.60 -18.30
N PHE A 37 1.65 0.08 -19.22
CA PHE A 37 2.23 1.22 -19.95
C PHE A 37 2.58 2.43 -19.09
N LEU A 38 2.05 2.51 -17.84
CA LEU A 38 2.35 3.59 -16.90
C LEU A 38 3.69 3.39 -16.19
N LEU A 39 4.20 2.18 -16.18
CA LEU A 39 5.41 1.75 -15.48
C LEU A 39 6.54 1.41 -16.47
N GLY A 40 6.73 2.25 -17.49
CA GLY A 40 7.78 2.04 -18.47
C GLY A 40 9.18 2.30 -17.89
N GLN A 41 10.12 1.36 -18.10
CA GLN A 41 11.52 1.53 -17.69
C GLN A 41 12.23 2.56 -18.57
N ASP A 42 12.87 3.54 -17.94
CA ASP A 42 13.88 4.38 -18.60
C ASP A 42 15.20 3.58 -18.70
N TYR A 43 15.52 3.15 -19.93
CA TYR A 43 16.74 2.37 -20.18
C TYR A 43 18.02 3.14 -19.88
N GLY A 44 18.00 4.48 -19.98
CA GLY A 44 19.14 5.31 -19.59
C GLY A 44 19.44 5.24 -18.09
N VAL A 45 18.42 5.14 -17.25
CA VAL A 45 18.58 4.91 -15.80
C VAL A 45 19.20 3.53 -15.56
N MET A 46 18.72 2.51 -16.25
CA MET A 46 19.26 1.14 -16.12
C MET A 46 20.71 1.04 -16.55
N GLU A 47 21.10 1.69 -17.66
CA GLU A 47 22.48 1.74 -18.13
C GLU A 47 23.42 2.43 -17.13
N ARG A 48 23.00 3.51 -16.50
CA ARG A 48 23.79 4.18 -15.46
C ARG A 48 23.98 3.29 -14.23
N LEU A 49 22.92 2.59 -13.81
CA LEU A 49 23.04 1.63 -12.71
C LEU A 49 24.01 0.48 -13.06
N GLU A 50 23.99 -0.01 -14.30
CA GLU A 50 24.94 -1.05 -14.73
C GLU A 50 26.39 -0.61 -14.68
N GLN A 51 26.65 0.68 -14.97
CA GLN A 51 27.99 1.26 -14.87
C GLN A 51 28.44 1.43 -13.42
N GLU A 52 27.49 1.69 -12.51
CA GLU A 52 27.76 1.87 -11.08
C GLU A 52 27.87 0.51 -10.35
N ASP A 53 26.91 -0.38 -10.53
CA ASP A 53 26.89 -1.71 -9.94
C ASP A 53 26.14 -2.73 -10.82
N TYR A 54 26.90 -3.52 -11.55
CA TYR A 54 26.36 -4.55 -12.46
C TYR A 54 25.51 -5.61 -11.74
N GLN A 55 25.82 -5.97 -10.48
CA GLN A 55 25.08 -6.99 -9.74
C GLN A 55 23.71 -6.46 -9.31
N VAL A 56 23.68 -5.22 -8.81
CA VAL A 56 22.41 -4.55 -8.46
C VAL A 56 21.57 -4.33 -9.71
N ALA A 57 22.17 -3.95 -10.82
CA ALA A 57 21.47 -3.81 -12.09
C ALA A 57 20.83 -5.14 -12.57
N GLY A 58 21.48 -6.27 -12.34
CA GLY A 58 20.91 -7.59 -12.62
C GLY A 58 19.64 -7.88 -11.81
N GLN A 59 19.62 -7.50 -10.53
CA GLN A 59 18.43 -7.61 -9.68
C GLN A 59 17.33 -6.66 -10.15
N ALA A 60 17.68 -5.42 -10.48
CA ALA A 60 16.74 -4.42 -10.95
C ALA A 60 16.05 -4.85 -12.26
N LYS A 61 16.82 -5.41 -13.21
CA LYS A 61 16.29 -5.99 -14.45
C LYS A 61 15.33 -7.15 -14.19
N TYR A 62 15.65 -8.01 -13.24
CA TYR A 62 14.76 -9.10 -12.88
C TYR A 62 13.43 -8.60 -12.34
N ILE A 63 13.44 -7.61 -11.45
CA ILE A 63 12.22 -7.00 -10.90
C ILE A 63 11.41 -6.30 -11.98
N ASP A 64 12.06 -5.58 -12.89
CA ASP A 64 11.41 -4.92 -14.02
C ASP A 64 10.75 -5.95 -14.95
N GLN A 65 11.53 -6.94 -15.39
CA GLN A 65 11.08 -7.94 -16.37
C GLN A 65 9.95 -8.85 -15.87
N TYR A 66 10.01 -9.27 -14.59
CA TYR A 66 9.05 -10.24 -14.03
C TYR A 66 8.03 -9.61 -13.09
N GLY A 67 8.31 -8.45 -12.55
CA GLY A 67 7.41 -7.71 -11.66
C GLY A 67 6.72 -6.53 -12.33
N GLY A 68 7.26 -6.04 -13.46
CA GLY A 68 6.74 -4.87 -14.14
C GLY A 68 6.98 -3.55 -13.40
N TYR A 69 8.00 -3.50 -12.52
CA TYR A 69 8.30 -2.29 -11.75
C TYR A 69 9.65 -1.71 -12.18
N PRO A 70 9.66 -0.51 -12.78
CA PRO A 70 10.88 0.16 -13.19
C PRO A 70 11.68 0.70 -12.02
N ILE A 71 12.98 0.89 -12.24
CA ILE A 71 13.86 1.60 -11.32
C ILE A 71 13.95 3.08 -11.69
N TYR A 72 14.07 3.93 -10.68
CA TYR A 72 14.13 5.38 -10.83
C TYR A 72 15.39 5.94 -10.24
N GLU A 73 15.90 7.01 -10.88
CA GLU A 73 16.77 8.00 -10.28
C GLU A 73 15.95 9.15 -9.66
N ASN A 74 16.61 10.24 -9.30
CA ASN A 74 15.97 11.44 -8.73
C ASN A 74 15.07 11.14 -7.54
N SER A 75 15.49 10.16 -6.75
CA SER A 75 14.74 9.70 -5.59
C SER A 75 15.65 9.55 -4.39
N ASP A 76 15.13 9.83 -3.20
CA ASP A 76 15.83 9.63 -1.94
C ASP A 76 14.99 8.72 -1.01
N ALA A 77 15.68 7.97 -0.15
CA ALA A 77 15.05 7.17 0.88
C ALA A 77 15.57 7.53 2.26
N LYS A 78 14.66 7.66 3.22
CA LYS A 78 14.98 7.85 4.64
C LYS A 78 14.49 6.68 5.44
N TYR A 79 15.38 6.05 6.20
CA TYR A 79 15.05 4.95 7.10
C TYR A 79 14.66 5.48 8.49
N TYR A 80 13.61 4.89 9.06
CA TYR A 80 13.18 5.11 10.44
C TYR A 80 13.41 3.85 11.26
N PRO A 81 14.17 3.95 12.36
CA PRO A 81 14.48 2.79 13.19
C PRO A 81 13.34 2.39 14.13
N SER A 82 12.27 3.17 14.19
CA SER A 82 11.10 2.91 15.02
C SER A 82 9.83 3.53 14.46
N GLY A 83 8.68 3.02 14.94
CA GLY A 83 7.37 3.53 14.54
C GLY A 83 7.12 4.96 15.00
N GLU A 84 7.59 5.31 16.19
CA GLU A 84 7.45 6.66 16.75
C GLU A 84 8.09 7.70 15.85
N ALA A 85 9.34 7.45 15.42
CA ALA A 85 10.09 8.38 14.60
C ALA A 85 9.44 8.57 13.21
N MET A 86 8.91 7.49 12.62
CA MET A 86 8.18 7.58 11.36
C MET A 86 6.85 8.31 11.53
N PHE A 87 6.10 8.04 12.60
CA PHE A 87 4.79 8.63 12.83
C PHE A 87 4.85 10.15 12.98
N GLU A 88 5.83 10.68 13.71
CA GLU A 88 6.01 12.13 13.88
C GLU A 88 6.18 12.84 12.55
N GLU A 89 7.05 12.33 11.68
CA GLU A 89 7.29 12.95 10.37
C GLU A 89 6.13 12.73 9.40
N LEU A 90 5.49 11.57 9.45
CA LEU A 90 4.30 11.28 8.65
C LEU A 90 3.19 12.32 8.91
N ILE A 91 2.92 12.64 10.16
CA ILE A 91 1.92 13.67 10.52
C ILE A 91 2.28 15.02 9.92
N GLU A 92 3.54 15.43 10.00
CA GLU A 92 3.99 16.72 9.43
C GLU A 92 3.88 16.76 7.89
N ASP A 93 4.13 15.65 7.22
CA ASP A 93 4.00 15.59 5.77
C ASP A 93 2.54 15.50 5.30
N LEU A 94 1.68 14.77 6.03
CA LEU A 94 0.25 14.75 5.77
C LEU A 94 -0.37 16.16 5.87
N LYS A 95 0.03 16.97 6.86
CA LYS A 95 -0.42 18.37 7.01
C LYS A 95 -0.04 19.26 5.82
N LYS A 96 1.03 18.92 5.09
CA LYS A 96 1.53 19.70 3.94
C LYS A 96 0.90 19.30 2.61
N ALA A 97 0.14 18.21 2.57
CA ALA A 97 -0.52 17.72 1.36
C ALA A 97 -1.40 18.80 0.72
N LYS A 98 -1.34 18.91 -0.62
CA LYS A 98 -2.04 19.95 -1.39
C LYS A 98 -3.00 19.39 -2.44
N HIS A 99 -2.77 18.18 -2.92
CA HIS A 99 -3.50 17.60 -4.05
C HIS A 99 -4.20 16.31 -3.66
N TYR A 100 -3.45 15.31 -3.18
CA TYR A 100 -4.03 14.04 -2.79
C TYR A 100 -3.22 13.27 -1.75
N ILE A 101 -3.93 12.44 -0.99
CA ILE A 101 -3.37 11.48 -0.04
C ILE A 101 -3.99 10.12 -0.31
N PHE A 102 -3.16 9.10 -0.59
CA PHE A 102 -3.58 7.70 -0.66
C PHE A 102 -3.00 6.93 0.51
N MET A 103 -3.84 6.15 1.16
CA MET A 103 -3.42 5.33 2.30
C MET A 103 -4.00 3.92 2.20
N GLU A 104 -3.15 2.92 2.45
CA GLU A 104 -3.49 1.51 2.40
C GLU A 104 -2.84 0.78 3.57
N PHE A 105 -3.66 0.13 4.43
CA PHE A 105 -3.18 -0.52 5.65
C PHE A 105 -3.89 -1.83 5.94
N PHE A 106 -3.16 -2.80 6.50
CA PHE A 106 -3.73 -4.07 6.91
C PHE A 106 -4.52 -3.94 8.23
N ILE A 107 -3.94 -3.30 9.25
CA ILE A 107 -4.58 -3.07 10.55
C ILE A 107 -4.79 -1.57 10.75
N VAL A 108 -6.01 -1.24 11.17
CA VAL A 108 -6.36 0.10 11.66
C VAL A 108 -7.14 -0.09 12.95
N SER A 109 -6.73 0.58 14.00
CA SER A 109 -7.41 0.55 15.30
C SER A 109 -7.65 1.95 15.81
N ARG A 110 -8.83 2.20 16.36
CA ARG A 110 -9.09 3.47 17.05
C ARG A 110 -8.11 3.64 18.20
N GLY A 111 -7.59 4.83 18.37
CA GLY A 111 -6.60 5.18 19.35
C GLY A 111 -5.84 6.43 18.96
N TYR A 112 -4.83 6.80 19.73
CA TYR A 112 -4.08 8.04 19.53
C TYR A 112 -3.49 8.17 18.11
N MET A 113 -2.86 7.11 17.61
CA MET A 113 -2.22 7.13 16.28
C MET A 113 -3.23 7.40 15.17
N TRP A 114 -4.27 6.56 15.10
CA TRP A 114 -5.27 6.71 14.04
C TRP A 114 -6.10 7.98 14.17
N ASP A 115 -6.55 8.31 15.38
CA ASP A 115 -7.38 9.50 15.61
C ASP A 115 -6.62 10.78 15.27
N THR A 116 -5.30 10.85 15.56
CA THR A 116 -4.44 11.97 15.15
C THR A 116 -4.33 12.08 13.64
N ILE A 117 -4.10 10.95 12.94
CA ILE A 117 -4.07 10.94 11.46
C ILE A 117 -5.43 11.38 10.91
N LEU A 118 -6.53 10.83 11.42
CA LEU A 118 -7.88 11.11 10.94
C LEU A 118 -8.24 12.61 11.04
N GLU A 119 -7.86 13.28 12.12
CA GLU A 119 -8.07 14.73 12.23
C GLU A 119 -7.28 15.48 11.15
N VAL A 120 -6.03 15.14 10.90
CA VAL A 120 -5.26 15.74 9.80
C VAL A 120 -5.91 15.48 8.44
N LEU A 121 -6.39 14.26 8.19
CA LEU A 121 -7.07 13.93 6.92
C LEU A 121 -8.35 14.75 6.73
N LYS A 122 -9.15 14.96 7.79
CA LYS A 122 -10.35 15.81 7.75
C LYS A 122 -9.98 17.26 7.41
N ASP A 123 -8.93 17.80 8.03
CA ASP A 123 -8.45 19.14 7.72
C ASP A 123 -8.02 19.25 6.25
N ARG A 124 -7.30 18.26 5.73
CA ARG A 124 -6.89 18.25 4.32
C ARG A 124 -8.07 18.15 3.37
N VAL A 125 -9.07 17.32 3.67
CA VAL A 125 -10.32 17.27 2.89
C VAL A 125 -11.04 18.63 2.87
N ASN A 126 -11.12 19.30 4.01
CA ASN A 126 -11.71 20.64 4.09
C ASN A 126 -10.94 21.68 3.25
N ASP A 127 -9.64 21.49 3.08
CA ASP A 127 -8.78 22.31 2.22
C ASP A 127 -8.83 21.89 0.73
N GLY A 128 -9.66 20.90 0.38
CA GLY A 128 -9.87 20.43 -1.01
C GLY A 128 -8.90 19.33 -1.47
N VAL A 129 -8.12 18.75 -0.56
CA VAL A 129 -7.23 17.61 -0.88
C VAL A 129 -8.07 16.34 -1.05
N GLU A 130 -7.81 15.60 -2.12
CA GLU A 130 -8.44 14.30 -2.36
C GLU A 130 -7.83 13.24 -1.43
N VAL A 131 -8.64 12.60 -0.58
CA VAL A 131 -8.17 11.55 0.32
C VAL A 131 -8.82 10.22 -0.02
N ARG A 132 -7.98 9.19 -0.30
CA ARG A 132 -8.42 7.80 -0.51
C ARG A 132 -7.82 6.91 0.56
N PHE A 133 -8.67 6.14 1.21
CA PHE A 133 -8.27 5.26 2.30
C PHE A 133 -8.77 3.84 2.09
N MET A 134 -7.85 2.88 2.09
CA MET A 134 -8.15 1.46 1.98
C MET A 134 -7.62 0.72 3.20
N TYR A 135 -8.42 -0.21 3.75
CA TYR A 135 -8.01 -1.06 4.87
C TYR A 135 -8.48 -2.49 4.66
N ASP A 136 -7.72 -3.46 5.17
CA ASP A 136 -8.12 -4.86 5.08
C ASP A 136 -9.26 -5.16 6.07
N ASP A 137 -10.36 -5.77 5.59
CA ASP A 137 -11.53 -5.99 6.42
C ASP A 137 -11.29 -7.03 7.53
N VAL A 138 -10.48 -8.07 7.26
CA VAL A 138 -10.13 -9.07 8.29
C VAL A 138 -9.16 -8.52 9.30
N GLY A 139 -8.16 -7.76 8.84
CA GLY A 139 -7.19 -7.10 9.73
C GLY A 139 -7.83 -6.12 10.71
N CYS A 140 -9.04 -5.62 10.39
CA CYS A 140 -9.75 -4.61 11.17
C CYS A 140 -11.05 -5.10 11.82
N VAL A 141 -11.44 -6.38 11.66
CA VAL A 141 -12.78 -6.88 12.01
C VAL A 141 -13.18 -6.64 13.47
N ASP A 142 -12.24 -6.79 14.41
CA ASP A 142 -12.47 -6.59 15.85
C ASP A 142 -12.02 -5.20 16.34
N LEU A 143 -11.47 -4.37 15.45
CA LEU A 143 -10.82 -3.11 15.80
C LEU A 143 -11.61 -1.88 15.33
N LEU A 144 -12.39 -2.04 14.27
CA LEU A 144 -13.21 -0.97 13.69
C LEU A 144 -14.70 -1.33 13.71
N PRO A 145 -15.60 -0.35 13.79
CA PRO A 145 -17.03 -0.57 13.65
C PRO A 145 -17.39 -1.18 12.29
N TYR A 146 -18.42 -2.00 12.25
CA TYR A 146 -18.94 -2.54 11.00
C TYR A 146 -19.26 -1.42 10.00
N LYS A 147 -18.74 -1.57 8.77
CA LYS A 147 -18.86 -0.56 7.70
C LYS A 147 -18.23 0.80 8.05
N TYR A 148 -17.10 0.79 8.74
CA TYR A 148 -16.37 2.00 9.14
C TYR A 148 -16.08 2.95 7.98
N TYR A 149 -15.86 2.43 6.76
CA TYR A 149 -15.68 3.26 5.56
C TYR A 149 -16.82 4.29 5.35
N LYS A 150 -18.06 3.97 5.76
CA LYS A 150 -19.19 4.92 5.67
C LYS A 150 -19.07 6.08 6.66
N GLU A 151 -18.39 5.87 7.78
CA GLU A 151 -18.08 6.94 8.73
C GLU A 151 -17.05 7.89 8.12
N LEU A 152 -16.01 7.34 7.48
CA LEU A 152 -14.98 8.12 6.79
C LEU A 152 -15.56 8.92 5.60
N GLU A 153 -16.46 8.31 4.83
CA GLU A 153 -17.14 8.98 3.72
C GLU A 153 -17.95 10.22 4.15
N ARG A 154 -18.48 10.24 5.39
CA ARG A 154 -19.18 11.43 5.95
C ARG A 154 -18.23 12.61 6.17
N PHE A 155 -16.94 12.36 6.30
CA PHE A 155 -15.90 13.39 6.41
C PHE A 155 -15.33 13.79 5.04
N GLY A 156 -15.87 13.25 3.94
CA GLY A 156 -15.36 13.48 2.59
C GLY A 156 -14.17 12.63 2.20
N ILE A 157 -13.75 11.67 3.04
CA ILE A 157 -12.68 10.72 2.74
C ILE A 157 -13.27 9.57 1.91
N MET A 158 -12.78 9.36 0.70
CA MET A 158 -13.16 8.19 -0.08
C MET A 158 -12.54 6.95 0.57
N ALA A 159 -13.38 6.04 1.09
CA ALA A 159 -12.90 4.90 1.84
C ALA A 159 -13.49 3.59 1.35
N MET A 160 -12.74 2.48 1.48
CA MET A 160 -13.24 1.14 1.22
C MET A 160 -12.48 0.07 2.00
N PRO A 161 -13.17 -1.04 2.39
CA PRO A 161 -12.50 -2.23 2.88
C PRO A 161 -11.98 -3.07 1.70
N PHE A 162 -10.76 -3.58 1.82
CA PHE A 162 -10.24 -4.61 0.92
C PHE A 162 -10.86 -5.97 1.29
N ASN A 163 -11.34 -6.69 0.29
CA ASN A 163 -11.93 -8.04 0.37
C ASN A 163 -12.85 -8.23 1.59
N PRO A 164 -14.03 -7.57 1.63
CA PRO A 164 -14.95 -7.59 2.76
C PRO A 164 -15.38 -9.02 3.15
N ILE A 165 -15.46 -9.27 4.46
CA ILE A 165 -15.91 -10.55 5.02
C ILE A 165 -17.37 -10.80 4.62
N LYS A 166 -17.61 -11.94 4.00
CA LYS A 166 -18.94 -12.44 3.70
C LYS A 166 -19.31 -13.53 4.71
N PRO A 167 -20.59 -13.64 5.13
CA PRO A 167 -21.00 -14.55 6.22
C PRO A 167 -20.90 -16.05 5.90
N PHE A 168 -20.42 -16.42 4.71
CA PHE A 168 -20.23 -17.81 4.32
C PHE A 168 -18.73 -18.13 4.30
N VAL A 169 -18.37 -19.31 4.83
CA VAL A 169 -17.00 -19.84 4.80
C VAL A 169 -16.53 -19.93 3.36
N SER A 170 -15.52 -19.17 3.02
CA SER A 170 -14.92 -19.12 1.69
C SER A 170 -13.41 -19.05 1.80
N THR A 171 -12.70 -19.80 0.97
CA THR A 171 -11.25 -19.73 0.83
C THR A 171 -10.77 -18.33 0.37
N ALA A 172 -11.67 -17.52 -0.16
CA ALA A 172 -11.42 -16.11 -0.48
C ALA A 172 -10.99 -15.26 0.72
N TRP A 173 -11.22 -15.71 1.97
CA TRP A 173 -10.76 -15.02 3.17
C TRP A 173 -9.24 -15.02 3.34
N ASN A 174 -8.53 -15.91 2.68
CA ASN A 174 -7.07 -15.99 2.75
C ASN A 174 -6.36 -14.93 1.91
N ASN A 175 -7.08 -14.25 1.01
CA ASN A 175 -6.49 -13.18 0.20
C ASN A 175 -6.63 -11.86 0.94
N ARG A 176 -5.53 -11.45 1.54
CA ARG A 176 -5.44 -10.24 2.35
C ARG A 176 -4.46 -9.25 1.73
N ASP A 177 -4.72 -8.00 1.94
CA ASP A 177 -3.77 -6.94 1.59
C ASP A 177 -2.93 -6.57 2.82
N HIS A 178 -1.69 -7.02 2.82
CA HIS A 178 -0.77 -6.79 3.94
C HIS A 178 0.14 -5.58 3.72
N ARG A 179 -0.07 -4.79 2.66
CA ARG A 179 0.72 -3.59 2.37
C ARG A 179 0.41 -2.49 3.38
N LYS A 180 1.39 -1.64 3.63
CA LYS A 180 1.29 -0.44 4.41
C LYS A 180 1.93 0.65 3.58
N VAL A 181 1.10 1.47 2.97
CA VAL A 181 1.53 2.50 2.02
C VAL A 181 0.79 3.80 2.30
N VAL A 182 1.54 4.89 2.31
CA VAL A 182 1.01 6.24 2.23
C VAL A 182 1.64 6.92 1.04
N VAL A 183 0.85 7.56 0.20
CA VAL A 183 1.32 8.43 -0.89
C VAL A 183 0.77 9.82 -0.66
N ILE A 184 1.63 10.82 -0.76
CA ILE A 184 1.27 12.23 -0.58
C ILE A 184 1.71 12.98 -1.84
N ASP A 185 0.74 13.53 -2.56
CA ASP A 185 0.92 14.38 -3.75
C ASP A 185 1.82 13.77 -4.85
N GLY A 186 2.03 12.44 -4.86
CA GLY A 186 2.86 11.73 -5.83
C GLY A 186 4.36 11.96 -5.73
N HIS A 187 4.84 12.63 -4.69
CA HIS A 187 6.27 12.89 -4.49
C HIS A 187 6.83 12.35 -3.18
N THR A 188 5.98 12.00 -2.23
CA THR A 188 6.38 11.42 -0.96
C THR A 188 5.58 10.15 -0.72
N ALA A 189 6.26 9.05 -0.40
CA ALA A 189 5.62 7.81 0.02
C ALA A 189 6.22 7.30 1.32
N TYR A 190 5.39 6.64 2.12
CA TYR A 190 5.82 5.90 3.31
C TYR A 190 5.43 4.45 3.18
N THR A 191 6.32 3.56 3.60
CA THR A 191 6.08 2.12 3.70
C THR A 191 6.88 1.51 4.84
N GLY A 192 6.54 0.30 5.26
CA GLY A 192 7.23 -0.40 6.34
C GLY A 192 6.38 -1.47 7.00
N GLY A 193 6.76 -1.85 8.21
CA GLY A 193 6.02 -2.83 9.02
C GLY A 193 4.84 -2.24 9.79
N LEU A 194 4.82 -0.91 10.01
CA LEU A 194 3.85 -0.23 10.85
C LEU A 194 2.43 -0.31 10.29
N ASN A 195 1.50 -0.73 11.15
CA ASN A 195 0.07 -0.50 10.93
C ASN A 195 -0.42 0.73 11.71
N LEU A 196 -1.68 1.10 11.55
CA LEU A 196 -2.27 2.26 12.23
C LEU A 196 -2.92 1.86 13.55
N SER A 197 -2.09 1.57 14.54
CA SER A 197 -2.52 1.21 15.89
C SER A 197 -1.45 1.61 16.91
N ASP A 198 -1.88 1.92 18.13
CA ASP A 198 -1.08 2.54 19.18
C ASP A 198 0.11 1.68 19.65
N GLU A 199 0.03 0.36 19.52
CA GLU A 199 1.15 -0.54 19.82
C GLU A 199 2.34 -0.35 18.87
N TYR A 200 2.14 0.04 17.60
CA TYR A 200 3.22 0.25 16.64
C TYR A 200 4.06 1.50 16.91
N ILE A 201 3.52 2.42 17.71
CA ILE A 201 4.22 3.62 18.19
C ILE A 201 4.46 3.60 19.71
N ASN A 202 4.35 2.43 20.32
CA ASN A 202 4.58 2.18 21.76
C ASN A 202 3.76 3.09 22.71
N LYS A 203 2.59 3.58 22.28
CA LYS A 203 1.64 4.27 23.16
C LYS A 203 0.87 3.29 24.04
N VAL A 204 0.74 2.05 23.59
CA VAL A 204 0.16 0.93 24.34
C VAL A 204 1.12 -0.24 24.28
N GLU A 205 1.51 -0.77 25.42
CA GLU A 205 2.33 -1.96 25.53
C GLU A 205 1.42 -3.21 25.48
N ARG A 206 1.32 -3.84 24.31
CA ARG A 206 0.51 -5.06 24.13
C ARG A 206 1.32 -6.35 24.31
N PHE A 207 2.54 -6.38 23.78
CA PHE A 207 3.42 -7.55 23.75
C PHE A 207 4.88 -7.20 24.15
N GLY A 208 5.09 -6.17 24.93
CA GLY A 208 6.38 -5.55 25.18
C GLY A 208 6.65 -4.40 24.18
N TYR A 209 7.88 -3.87 24.22
CA TYR A 209 8.30 -2.82 23.30
C TYR A 209 8.24 -3.30 21.86
N TRP A 210 7.44 -2.62 21.03
CA TRP A 210 7.27 -2.96 19.62
C TRP A 210 8.38 -2.34 18.78
N LYS A 211 9.26 -3.18 18.27
CA LYS A 211 10.35 -2.77 17.39
C LYS A 211 9.90 -2.93 15.94
N ASP A 212 9.67 -1.83 15.28
CA ASP A 212 9.34 -1.79 13.86
C ASP A 212 10.30 -0.89 13.11
N ALA A 213 10.18 -0.86 11.79
CA ALA A 213 10.97 -0.02 10.91
C ALA A 213 10.11 0.50 9.77
N GLY A 214 10.47 1.67 9.26
CA GLY A 214 9.81 2.26 8.12
C GLY A 214 10.76 2.97 7.19
N LEU A 215 10.26 3.28 6.02
CA LEU A 215 10.94 4.03 4.97
C LEU A 215 10.05 5.18 4.51
N LYS A 216 10.63 6.33 4.30
CA LYS A 216 10.09 7.41 3.49
C LYS A 216 10.85 7.44 2.18
N VAL A 217 10.14 7.47 1.08
CA VAL A 217 10.69 7.65 -0.27
C VAL A 217 10.19 8.99 -0.81
N THR A 218 11.08 9.76 -1.41
CA THR A 218 10.72 11.02 -2.09
C THR A 218 11.27 11.01 -3.52
N GLY A 219 10.55 11.63 -4.43
CA GLY A 219 10.97 11.75 -5.84
C GLY A 219 10.26 10.81 -6.79
N ASP A 220 10.88 10.56 -7.94
CA ASP A 220 10.24 9.88 -9.08
C ASP A 220 9.79 8.46 -8.77
N ALA A 221 10.49 7.73 -7.88
CA ALA A 221 10.14 6.38 -7.47
C ALA A 221 8.78 6.27 -6.75
N VAL A 222 8.23 7.40 -6.26
CA VAL A 222 6.90 7.41 -5.63
C VAL A 222 5.80 7.06 -6.62
N TRP A 223 6.06 7.20 -7.93
CA TRP A 223 5.11 6.82 -8.97
C TRP A 223 4.73 5.32 -8.90
N ASN A 224 5.69 4.42 -8.61
CA ASN A 224 5.36 3.01 -8.43
C ASN A 224 4.34 2.81 -7.31
N PHE A 225 4.50 3.47 -6.15
CA PHE A 225 3.54 3.39 -5.05
C PHE A 225 2.16 3.94 -5.44
N THR A 226 2.13 5.03 -6.20
CA THR A 226 0.89 5.63 -6.70
C THR A 226 0.14 4.67 -7.61
N VAL A 227 0.83 4.06 -8.58
CA VAL A 227 0.23 3.10 -9.51
C VAL A 227 -0.22 1.84 -8.77
N MET A 228 0.61 1.29 -7.87
CA MET A 228 0.26 0.13 -7.05
C MET A 228 -1.03 0.33 -6.24
N PHE A 229 -1.19 1.50 -5.62
CA PHE A 229 -2.42 1.83 -4.89
C PHE A 229 -3.62 1.90 -5.84
N LEU A 230 -3.48 2.64 -6.95
CA LEU A 230 -4.57 2.85 -7.90
C LEU A 230 -4.99 1.57 -8.62
N GLN A 231 -4.09 0.64 -8.91
CA GLN A 231 -4.39 -0.67 -9.47
C GLN A 231 -5.41 -1.42 -8.60
N VAL A 232 -5.16 -1.49 -7.30
CA VAL A 232 -6.08 -2.17 -6.37
C VAL A 232 -7.36 -1.36 -6.16
N TRP A 233 -7.23 -0.04 -6.02
CA TRP A 233 -8.37 0.85 -5.85
C TRP A 233 -9.36 0.73 -7.01
N ASN A 234 -8.88 0.85 -8.25
CA ASN A 234 -9.72 0.80 -9.44
C ASN A 234 -10.31 -0.59 -9.69
N ALA A 235 -9.53 -1.66 -9.47
CA ALA A 235 -10.03 -3.03 -9.58
C ALA A 235 -11.23 -3.30 -8.66
N ILE A 236 -11.19 -2.80 -7.42
CA ILE A 236 -12.27 -3.03 -6.44
C ILE A 236 -13.45 -2.09 -6.67
N ARG A 237 -13.19 -0.79 -6.88
CA ARG A 237 -14.27 0.21 -7.12
C ARG A 237 -14.82 0.17 -8.52
N LYS A 238 -14.13 -0.44 -9.47
CA LYS A 238 -14.48 -0.46 -10.90
C LYS A 238 -14.66 0.95 -11.46
N THR A 239 -13.76 1.83 -11.07
CA THR A 239 -13.69 3.19 -11.59
C THR A 239 -12.75 3.20 -12.79
N ASP A 240 -13.13 3.90 -13.83
CA ASP A 240 -12.31 4.15 -15.02
C ASP A 240 -11.64 5.54 -14.90
N GLU A 241 -11.10 5.81 -13.71
CA GLU A 241 -10.43 7.08 -13.44
C GLU A 241 -9.03 7.08 -14.06
N GLY A 242 -8.78 8.05 -14.91
CA GLY A 242 -7.49 8.18 -15.58
C GLY A 242 -6.37 8.50 -14.59
N TYR A 243 -5.31 7.71 -14.62
CA TYR A 243 -4.07 7.91 -13.82
C TYR A 243 -3.39 9.26 -14.07
N GLY A 244 -3.71 9.87 -15.19
CA GLY A 244 -3.12 11.13 -15.60
C GLY A 244 -3.31 12.30 -14.64
N ALA A 245 -4.31 12.26 -13.75
CA ALA A 245 -4.51 13.29 -12.73
C ALA A 245 -3.44 13.22 -11.62
N PHE A 246 -2.83 12.06 -11.43
CA PHE A 246 -1.90 11.76 -10.33
C PHE A 246 -0.43 11.73 -10.76
N LEU A 247 -0.14 12.13 -12.00
CA LEU A 247 1.23 12.20 -12.51
C LEU A 247 2.04 13.25 -11.74
N PRO A 248 3.23 12.91 -11.23
CA PRO A 248 4.04 13.81 -10.39
C PRO A 248 4.31 15.18 -11.04
N HIS A 249 4.64 15.20 -12.34
CA HIS A 249 4.96 16.43 -13.06
C HIS A 249 3.78 17.42 -13.19
N LYS A 250 2.56 17.00 -12.89
CA LYS A 250 1.40 17.92 -12.83
C LYS A 250 1.36 18.74 -11.56
N HIS A 251 2.04 18.28 -10.54
CA HIS A 251 2.01 18.87 -9.20
C HIS A 251 3.33 19.49 -8.79
N TYR A 252 4.42 19.19 -9.51
CA TYR A 252 5.78 19.69 -9.23
C TYR A 252 6.44 20.15 -10.51
N GLU A 253 6.80 21.44 -10.56
CA GLU A 253 7.51 22.05 -11.69
C GLU A 253 9.01 21.72 -11.67
N ASP A 254 9.58 21.51 -10.48
CA ASP A 254 11.00 21.19 -10.31
C ASP A 254 11.21 19.67 -10.25
N ALA A 255 12.14 19.18 -11.07
CA ALA A 255 12.59 17.79 -10.99
C ALA A 255 13.27 17.53 -9.64
N PHE A 256 12.97 16.39 -9.03
CA PHE A 256 13.69 15.93 -7.84
C PHE A 256 15.16 15.70 -8.17
N LYS A 257 16.03 15.97 -7.22
CA LYS A 257 17.49 15.81 -7.36
C LYS A 257 18.02 14.79 -6.34
N GLY A 258 17.34 13.66 -6.22
CA GLY A 258 17.81 12.52 -5.44
C GLY A 258 19.11 11.95 -6.03
N LYS A 259 19.89 11.24 -5.21
CA LYS A 259 21.20 10.72 -5.60
C LYS A 259 21.25 9.20 -5.70
N GLY A 260 20.13 8.51 -5.47
CA GLY A 260 20.10 7.07 -5.44
C GLY A 260 19.22 6.46 -6.52
N PHE A 261 19.35 5.14 -6.68
CA PHE A 261 18.46 4.34 -7.47
C PHE A 261 17.43 3.66 -6.54
N ILE A 262 16.15 3.83 -6.79
CA ILE A 262 15.07 3.25 -5.97
C ILE A 262 14.09 2.53 -6.87
N GLN A 263 13.78 1.29 -6.52
CA GLN A 263 12.85 0.43 -7.23
C GLN A 263 11.78 -0.11 -6.26
N PRO A 264 10.69 0.63 -6.01
CA PRO A 264 9.57 0.10 -5.25
C PRO A 264 8.86 -1.00 -6.05
N TYR A 265 8.59 -2.12 -5.40
CA TYR A 265 7.84 -3.22 -6.01
C TYR A 265 6.93 -3.89 -4.98
N ALA A 266 5.90 -4.57 -5.43
CA ALA A 266 5.00 -5.33 -4.59
C ALA A 266 4.57 -6.63 -5.26
N CYS A 267 4.20 -7.63 -4.44
CA CYS A 267 3.52 -8.82 -4.88
C CYS A 267 2.04 -8.70 -4.51
N LEU A 268 1.17 -8.61 -5.51
CA LEU A 268 -0.28 -8.44 -5.29
C LEU A 268 -1.02 -9.74 -4.94
N LEU A 269 -0.40 -10.91 -5.14
CA LEU A 269 -1.11 -12.19 -5.13
C LEU A 269 -0.75 -13.12 -3.98
N TYR A 270 0.23 -12.79 -3.13
CA TYR A 270 0.76 -13.69 -2.10
C TYR A 270 0.95 -13.01 -0.74
N THR A 271 -0.04 -12.28 -0.29
CA THR A 271 0.07 -11.55 0.97
C THR A 271 -0.37 -12.36 2.18
N SER A 272 -0.76 -13.62 2.01
CA SER A 272 -1.40 -14.41 3.09
C SER A 272 -0.47 -15.30 3.90
N ASP A 273 0.81 -15.38 3.60
CA ASP A 273 1.74 -16.29 4.28
C ASP A 273 2.56 -15.60 5.41
N ALA A 274 2.05 -14.54 5.95
CA ALA A 274 2.63 -13.93 7.15
C ALA A 274 2.10 -14.58 8.43
#